data_e20a664c6f343c5df5602dd35ca0c387
#
_entry.id   e20a664c6f343c5df5602dd35ca0c387
#
_cell.length_a   1.000
_cell.length_b   1.000
_cell.length_c   1.000
_cell.angle_alpha   90.00
_cell.angle_beta   90.00
_cell.angle_gamma   90.00
#
_symmetry.space_group_name_H-M   'P 1'
#
loop_
_entity.id
_entity.type
_entity.pdbx_description
1 polymer ?
#
loop_
_entity_poly.entity_id
_entity_poly.type
_entity_poly.pdbx_seq_one_letter_code
_entity_poly.pdbx_strand_id
1 'polypeptide(L)'
;QQMLTGSPFAGQPTVLTGLRRNGGPGTTPLPHNKRRRQMVFAEQVVMPRDEQDRADMVRILADLARRSPDWEILIKPRIAPDETTFHQAETHISQTVLQSIGQPPSNFRLDYRPLPELLSQSRLMATVSSTAFFDALDFGCKPVVMADFGMNPANGSHVFAGSGVWRHLDAVEDLNALDQELGQPNPEWLAWMGYGREWKPEQLIVSLQQLRTTEQEPFQAKSGYLSNANLSFNQLRRDAERAIEEGHWNEAQSLLKLGSLMRPTHRNIARRLK
;
A
#
# COMPACT_ATOMS: atom_id res chain seq x y z
N GLN A 1 15.75 -9.23 3.05
CA GLN A 1 16.54 -10.17 2.22
C GLN A 1 15.67 -11.28 1.62
N GLN A 2 14.77 -11.91 2.39
CA GLN A 2 13.89 -12.98 1.87
C GLN A 2 13.04 -12.57 0.68
N MET A 3 12.55 -11.32 0.64
CA MET A 3 11.78 -10.81 -0.51
C MET A 3 12.62 -10.64 -1.78
N LEU A 4 13.93 -10.50 -1.63
CA LEU A 4 14.85 -10.35 -2.77
C LEU A 4 15.35 -11.70 -3.29
N THR A 5 15.09 -12.80 -2.56
CA THR A 5 15.47 -14.14 -3.00
C THR A 5 14.68 -14.49 -4.27
N GLY A 6 15.39 -14.72 -5.35
CA GLY A 6 14.80 -14.97 -6.68
C GLY A 6 14.48 -13.69 -7.48
N SER A 7 14.87 -12.51 -6.99
CA SER A 7 14.83 -11.26 -7.77
C SER A 7 16.18 -10.99 -8.43
N PRO A 8 16.25 -10.07 -9.43
CA PRO A 8 17.52 -9.60 -10.00
C PRO A 8 18.48 -8.99 -8.97
N PHE A 9 17.99 -8.66 -7.78
CA PHE A 9 18.77 -8.11 -6.66
C PHE A 9 19.20 -9.17 -5.64
N ALA A 10 18.94 -10.45 -5.91
CA ALA A 10 19.40 -11.54 -5.06
C ALA A 10 20.95 -11.47 -4.94
N GLY A 11 21.46 -11.49 -3.71
CA GLY A 11 22.90 -11.39 -3.45
C GLY A 11 23.46 -9.97 -3.43
N GLN A 12 22.69 -8.94 -3.79
CA GLN A 12 23.14 -7.55 -3.67
C GLN A 12 23.18 -7.10 -2.21
N PRO A 13 24.15 -6.24 -1.84
CA PRO A 13 24.20 -5.64 -0.51
C PRO A 13 22.92 -4.90 -0.19
N THR A 14 22.30 -5.22 0.95
CA THR A 14 21.08 -4.58 1.42
C THR A 14 21.31 -3.93 2.78
N VAL A 15 20.87 -2.68 2.92
CA VAL A 15 20.95 -1.92 4.16
C VAL A 15 19.55 -1.74 4.73
N LEU A 16 19.33 -2.21 5.95
CA LEU A 16 18.07 -2.03 6.66
C LEU A 16 18.13 -0.74 7.48
N THR A 17 17.47 0.29 7.00
CA THR A 17 17.44 1.62 7.67
C THR A 17 16.23 1.78 8.61
N GLY A 18 15.30 0.83 8.64
CA GLY A 18 14.03 0.93 9.37
C GLY A 18 13.00 1.79 8.65
N LEU A 19 11.81 1.90 9.24
CA LEU A 19 10.77 2.81 8.79
C LEU A 19 10.87 4.13 9.58
N ARG A 20 10.87 5.26 8.86
CA ARG A 20 10.76 6.56 9.51
C ARG A 20 9.40 6.66 10.18
N ARG A 21 9.39 6.98 11.46
CA ARG A 21 8.17 7.25 12.22
C ARG A 21 7.80 8.73 12.08
N ASN A 22 6.54 9.01 11.78
CA ASN A 22 6.03 10.38 11.65
C ASN A 22 5.49 10.94 12.98
N GLY A 23 5.22 10.07 13.97
CA GLY A 23 5.01 10.48 15.36
C GLY A 23 6.34 10.88 15.98
N GLY A 24 6.57 12.17 16.23
CA GLY A 24 7.80 12.63 16.89
C GLY A 24 7.98 12.01 18.28
N PRO A 25 9.23 11.88 18.79
CA PRO A 25 9.46 11.44 20.14
C PRO A 25 8.76 12.41 21.10
N GLY A 26 7.81 11.90 21.90
CA GLY A 26 7.10 12.68 22.91
C GLY A 26 5.61 12.97 22.63
N THR A 27 5.08 12.65 21.46
CA THR A 27 3.64 12.72 21.22
C THR A 27 2.97 11.46 21.77
N THR A 28 2.36 11.54 22.94
CA THR A 28 1.49 10.47 23.44
C THR A 28 0.17 10.53 22.69
N PRO A 29 -0.20 9.49 21.92
CA PRO A 29 -1.47 9.49 21.21
C PRO A 29 -2.65 9.62 22.18
N LEU A 30 -3.71 10.30 21.74
CA LEU A 30 -4.96 10.34 22.51
C LEU A 30 -5.46 8.92 22.78
N PRO A 31 -5.95 8.61 23.98
CA PRO A 31 -6.64 7.35 24.26
C PRO A 31 -7.78 7.12 23.26
N HIS A 32 -7.98 5.88 22.82
CA HIS A 32 -8.94 5.54 21.77
C HIS A 32 -10.35 6.05 22.07
N ASN A 33 -10.81 5.94 23.33
CA ASN A 33 -12.13 6.40 23.77
C ASN A 33 -12.30 7.94 23.78
N LYS A 34 -11.20 8.69 23.69
CA LYS A 34 -11.22 10.17 23.59
C LYS A 34 -11.17 10.66 22.15
N ARG A 35 -10.97 9.75 21.17
CA ARG A 35 -10.92 10.07 19.75
C ARG A 35 -12.32 10.22 19.18
N ARG A 36 -12.43 11.02 18.14
CA ARG A 36 -13.66 11.19 17.38
C ARG A 36 -14.07 9.87 16.73
N ARG A 37 -15.35 9.59 16.68
CA ARG A 37 -15.92 8.53 15.84
C ARG A 37 -15.79 8.92 14.38
N GLN A 38 -14.58 8.75 13.86
CA GLN A 38 -14.17 9.21 12.55
C GLN A 38 -13.26 8.16 11.94
N MET A 39 -13.52 7.84 10.68
CA MET A 39 -12.66 7.04 9.84
C MET A 39 -12.06 7.93 8.75
N VAL A 40 -10.74 7.94 8.63
CA VAL A 40 -10.03 8.61 7.54
C VAL A 40 -9.68 7.58 6.49
N PHE A 41 -10.17 7.74 5.28
CA PHE A 41 -9.71 6.98 4.14
C PHE A 41 -8.53 7.71 3.48
N ALA A 42 -7.31 7.14 3.59
CA ALA A 42 -6.13 7.70 2.95
C ALA A 42 -6.10 7.28 1.46
N GLU A 43 -6.57 8.19 0.62
CA GLU A 43 -6.65 7.98 -0.83
C GLU A 43 -5.26 7.91 -1.46
N GLN A 44 -5.17 7.13 -2.52
CA GLN A 44 -3.99 6.98 -3.37
C GLN A 44 -4.38 7.32 -4.81
N VAL A 45 -3.61 8.21 -5.46
CA VAL A 45 -3.95 8.74 -6.79
C VAL A 45 -4.23 7.65 -7.83
N VAL A 46 -3.52 6.53 -7.75
CA VAL A 46 -3.58 5.44 -8.73
C VAL A 46 -4.05 4.10 -8.16
N MET A 47 -4.62 4.10 -6.96
CA MET A 47 -5.13 2.87 -6.32
C MET A 47 -6.51 3.09 -5.71
N PRO A 48 -7.46 2.25 -6.05
CA PRO A 48 -7.43 1.20 -7.09
C PRO A 48 -7.08 1.75 -8.45
N ARG A 49 -6.49 0.93 -9.33
CA ARG A 49 -6.04 1.39 -10.67
C ARG A 49 -7.21 1.57 -11.65
N ASP A 50 -8.17 0.68 -11.55
CA ASP A 50 -9.33 0.70 -12.44
C ASP A 50 -10.29 1.80 -11.99
N GLU A 51 -10.84 2.57 -12.93
CA GLU A 51 -11.76 3.66 -12.63
C GLU A 51 -13.09 3.15 -12.04
N GLN A 52 -13.53 1.96 -12.48
CA GLN A 52 -14.72 1.34 -11.92
C GLN A 52 -14.47 0.95 -10.47
N ASP A 53 -13.33 0.33 -10.15
CA ASP A 53 -12.94 0.02 -8.78
C ASP A 53 -12.83 1.28 -7.91
N ARG A 54 -12.35 2.41 -8.47
CA ARG A 54 -12.32 3.70 -7.76
C ARG A 54 -13.74 4.24 -7.48
N ALA A 55 -14.64 4.07 -8.44
CA ALA A 55 -16.03 4.44 -8.26
C ALA A 55 -16.71 3.54 -7.21
N ASP A 56 -16.44 2.24 -7.24
CA ASP A 56 -16.96 1.27 -6.27
C ASP A 56 -16.41 1.51 -4.87
N MET A 57 -15.12 1.87 -4.75
CA MET A 57 -14.53 2.31 -3.49
C MET A 57 -15.31 3.47 -2.87
N VAL A 58 -15.63 4.48 -3.67
CA VAL A 58 -16.42 5.63 -3.19
C VAL A 58 -17.83 5.21 -2.77
N ARG A 59 -18.50 4.32 -3.53
CA ARG A 59 -19.82 3.80 -3.19
C ARG A 59 -19.79 3.02 -1.88
N ILE A 60 -18.85 2.10 -1.72
CA ILE A 60 -18.65 1.31 -0.48
C ILE A 60 -18.47 2.22 0.73
N LEU A 61 -17.60 3.23 0.63
CA LEU A 61 -17.37 4.17 1.71
C LEU A 61 -18.62 5.01 2.03
N ALA A 62 -19.38 5.45 1.00
CA ALA A 62 -20.61 6.20 1.20
C ALA A 62 -21.72 5.34 1.81
N ASP A 63 -21.83 4.06 1.41
CA ASP A 63 -22.79 3.12 2.00
C ASP A 63 -22.42 2.80 3.45
N LEU A 64 -21.15 2.65 3.76
CA LEU A 64 -20.67 2.50 5.13
C LEU A 64 -20.97 3.74 5.98
N ALA A 65 -20.87 4.96 5.41
CA ALA A 65 -21.28 6.19 6.08
C ALA A 65 -22.78 6.18 6.41
N ARG A 66 -23.65 5.74 5.48
CA ARG A 66 -25.10 5.61 5.72
C ARG A 66 -25.42 4.62 6.83
N ARG A 67 -24.70 3.49 6.90
CA ARG A 67 -24.86 2.49 7.96
C ARG A 67 -24.28 2.93 9.30
N SER A 68 -23.47 4.01 9.31
CA SER A 68 -22.75 4.50 10.50
C SER A 68 -23.07 5.97 10.78
N PRO A 69 -24.33 6.33 11.11
CA PRO A 69 -24.75 7.74 11.24
C PRO A 69 -24.02 8.50 12.36
N ASP A 70 -23.51 7.80 13.37
CA ASP A 70 -22.75 8.36 14.49
C ASP A 70 -21.27 8.59 14.17
N TRP A 71 -20.82 8.25 12.97
CA TRP A 71 -19.46 8.37 12.52
C TRP A 71 -19.34 9.35 11.36
N GLU A 72 -18.15 9.95 11.24
CA GLU A 72 -17.76 10.66 10.02
C GLU A 72 -16.80 9.81 9.19
N ILE A 73 -17.00 9.77 7.88
CA ILE A 73 -16.03 9.23 6.93
C ILE A 73 -15.40 10.38 6.16
N LEU A 74 -14.09 10.50 6.30
CA LEU A 74 -13.29 11.50 5.60
C LEU A 74 -12.45 10.81 4.54
N ILE A 75 -12.63 11.15 3.27
CA ILE A 75 -11.64 10.83 2.27
C ILE A 75 -10.56 11.93 2.32
N LYS A 76 -9.32 11.53 2.64
CA LYS A 76 -8.16 12.41 2.56
C LYS A 76 -7.52 12.25 1.19
N PRO A 77 -7.74 13.18 0.25
CA PRO A 77 -7.10 13.14 -1.06
C PRO A 77 -5.58 13.24 -0.93
N ARG A 78 -4.86 12.50 -1.77
CA ARG A 78 -3.40 12.57 -1.82
C ARG A 78 -2.91 13.94 -2.28
N ILE A 79 -3.63 14.54 -3.23
CA ILE A 79 -3.31 15.82 -3.87
C ILE A 79 -4.54 16.73 -3.88
N ALA A 80 -4.34 18.03 -3.99
CA ALA A 80 -5.41 18.98 -4.27
C ALA A 80 -5.83 18.92 -5.75
N PRO A 81 -7.04 19.40 -6.12
CA PRO A 81 -7.55 19.31 -7.49
C PRO A 81 -6.66 19.98 -8.55
N ASP A 82 -5.91 21.00 -8.14
CA ASP A 82 -5.01 21.82 -8.97
C ASP A 82 -3.52 21.42 -8.82
N GLU A 83 -3.24 20.40 -8.01
CA GLU A 83 -1.89 19.92 -7.74
C GLU A 83 -1.49 18.83 -8.73
N THR A 84 -0.25 18.88 -9.22
CA THR A 84 0.32 17.85 -10.09
C THR A 84 1.28 16.95 -9.31
N THR A 85 1.27 15.66 -9.64
CA THR A 85 2.17 14.66 -9.06
C THR A 85 2.69 13.71 -10.12
N PHE A 86 3.72 12.91 -9.81
CA PHE A 86 4.21 11.84 -10.67
C PHE A 86 3.15 10.78 -10.99
N HIS A 87 2.22 10.57 -10.06
CA HIS A 87 1.09 9.66 -10.22
C HIS A 87 -0.10 10.47 -10.74
N GLN A 88 -0.34 10.41 -12.03
CA GLN A 88 -1.51 11.05 -12.63
C GLN A 88 -2.65 10.03 -12.72
N ALA A 89 -3.78 10.36 -12.11
CA ALA A 89 -5.06 9.75 -12.44
C ALA A 89 -5.76 10.64 -13.48
N GLU A 90 -6.52 10.03 -14.38
CA GLU A 90 -7.32 10.79 -15.36
C GLU A 90 -8.37 11.66 -14.65
N THR A 91 -8.87 11.18 -13.51
CA THR A 91 -9.94 11.82 -12.76
C THR A 91 -9.54 12.02 -11.30
N HIS A 92 -9.60 13.26 -10.81
CA HIS A 92 -9.40 13.56 -9.38
C HIS A 92 -10.52 12.95 -8.53
N ILE A 93 -10.19 12.50 -7.31
CA ILE A 93 -11.15 11.82 -6.43
C ILE A 93 -12.43 12.64 -6.16
N SER A 94 -12.37 13.96 -6.17
CA SER A 94 -13.55 14.81 -6.01
C SER A 94 -14.56 14.62 -7.14
N GLN A 95 -14.09 14.45 -8.37
CA GLN A 95 -14.92 14.17 -9.52
C GLN A 95 -15.47 12.74 -9.46
N THR A 96 -14.64 11.77 -9.04
CA THR A 96 -15.09 10.38 -8.81
C THR A 96 -16.23 10.35 -7.79
N VAL A 97 -16.12 11.09 -6.67
CA VAL A 97 -17.20 11.19 -5.67
C VAL A 97 -18.49 11.73 -6.30
N LEU A 98 -18.40 12.86 -7.01
CA LEU A 98 -19.57 13.48 -7.64
C LEU A 98 -20.25 12.55 -8.66
N GLN A 99 -19.45 11.88 -9.49
CA GLN A 99 -19.94 11.00 -10.55
C GLN A 99 -20.52 9.67 -10.00
N SER A 100 -19.92 9.13 -8.92
CA SER A 100 -20.27 7.82 -8.40
C SER A 100 -21.49 7.81 -7.50
N ILE A 101 -21.68 8.87 -6.70
CA ILE A 101 -22.75 8.92 -5.67
C ILE A 101 -23.61 10.18 -5.75
N GLY A 102 -23.28 11.14 -6.62
CA GLY A 102 -24.01 12.41 -6.74
C GLY A 102 -23.96 13.20 -5.44
N GLN A 103 -25.02 13.11 -4.64
CA GLN A 103 -25.07 13.76 -3.33
C GLN A 103 -24.56 12.81 -2.24
N PRO A 104 -23.40 13.10 -1.62
CA PRO A 104 -22.88 12.29 -0.54
C PRO A 104 -23.73 12.39 0.74
N PRO A 105 -23.70 11.36 1.61
CA PRO A 105 -24.28 11.45 2.95
C PRO A 105 -23.68 12.62 3.74
N SER A 106 -24.44 13.21 4.68
CA SER A 106 -24.03 14.38 5.46
C SER A 106 -22.77 14.12 6.32
N ASN A 107 -22.51 12.86 6.67
CA ASN A 107 -21.37 12.40 7.44
C ASN A 107 -20.21 11.86 6.56
N PHE A 108 -20.21 12.17 5.26
CA PHE A 108 -19.19 11.78 4.30
C PHE A 108 -18.66 13.01 3.56
N ARG A 109 -17.35 13.23 3.58
CA ARG A 109 -16.75 14.38 2.90
C ARG A 109 -15.28 14.18 2.52
N LEU A 110 -14.80 14.95 1.60
CA LEU A 110 -13.37 15.15 1.35
C LEU A 110 -12.77 16.09 2.41
N ASP A 111 -11.57 15.78 2.88
CA ASP A 111 -10.84 16.62 3.84
C ASP A 111 -9.37 16.77 3.40
N TYR A 112 -8.97 18.00 3.12
CA TYR A 112 -7.64 18.33 2.59
C TYR A 112 -6.62 18.68 3.67
N ARG A 113 -7.00 18.67 4.96
CA ARG A 113 -6.07 18.90 6.06
C ARG A 113 -4.92 17.88 6.03
N PRO A 114 -3.77 18.21 6.66
CA PRO A 114 -2.65 17.28 6.76
C PRO A 114 -3.08 15.94 7.40
N LEU A 115 -2.62 14.83 6.82
CA LEU A 115 -2.97 13.50 7.31
C LEU A 115 -2.63 13.29 8.81
N PRO A 116 -1.48 13.76 9.34
CA PRO A 116 -1.16 13.66 10.78
C PRO A 116 -2.21 14.31 11.67
N GLU A 117 -2.76 15.47 11.27
CA GLU A 117 -3.82 16.16 12.02
C GLU A 117 -5.09 15.30 12.08
N LEU A 118 -5.50 14.71 10.95
CA LEU A 118 -6.66 13.85 10.89
C LEU A 118 -6.46 12.57 11.73
N LEU A 119 -5.32 11.90 11.58
CA LEU A 119 -5.01 10.65 12.29
C LEU A 119 -4.91 10.83 13.80
N SER A 120 -4.42 11.99 14.28
CA SER A 120 -4.30 12.27 15.71
C SER A 120 -5.65 12.30 16.44
N GLN A 121 -6.74 12.56 15.72
CA GLN A 121 -8.08 12.72 16.28
C GLN A 121 -9.02 11.55 15.95
N SER A 122 -8.72 10.77 14.91
CA SER A 122 -9.60 9.72 14.39
C SER A 122 -9.39 8.39 15.08
N ARG A 123 -10.44 7.58 15.18
CA ARG A 123 -10.35 6.20 15.68
C ARG A 123 -9.82 5.24 14.66
N LEU A 124 -10.30 5.36 13.41
CA LEU A 124 -10.00 4.43 12.32
C LEU A 124 -9.33 5.14 11.14
N MET A 125 -8.47 4.42 10.47
CA MET A 125 -7.93 4.80 9.18
C MET A 125 -8.03 3.64 8.21
N ALA A 126 -8.54 3.88 7.01
CA ALA A 126 -8.62 2.89 5.95
C ALA A 126 -7.76 3.29 4.74
N THR A 127 -7.24 2.30 4.04
CA THR A 127 -6.52 2.49 2.78
C THR A 127 -6.51 1.20 1.98
N VAL A 128 -6.23 1.28 0.68
CA VAL A 128 -6.02 0.07 -0.14
C VAL A 128 -4.62 -0.50 0.10
N SER A 129 -3.56 0.32 -0.02
CA SER A 129 -2.18 -0.17 0.09
C SER A 129 -1.16 0.90 0.48
N SER A 130 -1.61 2.01 1.07
CA SER A 130 -0.73 3.11 1.43
C SER A 130 0.12 2.81 2.67
N THR A 131 1.37 3.29 2.66
CA THR A 131 2.23 3.32 3.85
C THR A 131 1.71 4.26 4.96
N ALA A 132 0.71 5.09 4.69
CA ALA A 132 -0.08 5.82 5.69
C ALA A 132 -0.67 4.89 6.78
N PHE A 133 -0.74 3.59 6.50
CA PHE A 133 -1.02 2.55 7.48
C PHE A 133 -0.12 2.64 8.72
N PHE A 134 1.18 2.83 8.50
CA PHE A 134 2.15 2.96 9.60
C PHE A 134 2.05 4.31 10.31
N ASP A 135 1.70 5.36 9.57
CA ASP A 135 1.41 6.66 10.16
C ASP A 135 0.21 6.57 11.13
N ALA A 136 -0.83 5.82 10.74
CA ALA A 136 -1.98 5.62 11.62
C ALA A 136 -1.58 4.97 12.96
N LEU A 137 -0.70 3.96 12.93
CA LEU A 137 -0.17 3.33 14.13
C LEU A 137 0.63 4.33 14.99
N ASP A 138 1.45 5.16 14.36
CA ASP A 138 2.24 6.17 15.05
C ASP A 138 1.38 7.20 15.79
N PHE A 139 0.23 7.54 15.21
CA PHE A 139 -0.75 8.46 15.82
C PHE A 139 -1.78 7.75 16.71
N GLY A 140 -1.68 6.42 16.89
CA GLY A 140 -2.60 5.62 17.70
C GLY A 140 -4.01 5.47 17.11
N CYS A 141 -4.14 5.66 15.81
CA CYS A 141 -5.33 5.38 15.03
C CYS A 141 -5.30 3.91 14.59
N LYS A 142 -6.43 3.17 14.66
CA LYS A 142 -6.46 1.77 14.22
C LYS A 142 -6.49 1.73 12.69
N PRO A 143 -5.49 1.13 12.02
CA PRO A 143 -5.52 1.00 10.57
C PRO A 143 -6.30 -0.23 10.12
N VAL A 144 -6.99 -0.11 8.99
CA VAL A 144 -7.60 -1.21 8.25
C VAL A 144 -7.23 -1.13 6.77
N VAL A 145 -6.97 -2.27 6.17
CA VAL A 145 -6.73 -2.41 4.73
C VAL A 145 -8.03 -2.82 4.06
N MET A 146 -8.48 -2.02 3.12
CA MET A 146 -9.66 -2.31 2.30
C MET A 146 -9.33 -3.43 1.31
N ALA A 147 -9.93 -4.60 1.50
CA ALA A 147 -9.68 -5.80 0.71
C ALA A 147 -10.70 -6.05 -0.40
N ASP A 148 -11.65 -5.14 -0.59
CA ASP A 148 -12.77 -5.26 -1.53
C ASP A 148 -12.32 -5.46 -2.99
N PHE A 149 -11.13 -4.96 -3.32
CA PHE A 149 -10.51 -5.11 -4.66
C PHE A 149 -9.48 -6.25 -4.71
N GLY A 150 -9.51 -7.14 -3.74
CA GLY A 150 -8.58 -8.26 -3.60
C GLY A 150 -7.22 -7.86 -3.04
N MET A 151 -6.62 -8.81 -2.34
CA MET A 151 -5.26 -8.70 -1.76
C MET A 151 -4.26 -9.18 -2.80
N ASN A 152 -3.87 -8.31 -3.73
CA ASN A 152 -3.11 -8.69 -4.91
C ASN A 152 -1.96 -7.72 -5.24
N PRO A 153 -0.94 -8.15 -6.02
CA PRO A 153 0.18 -7.30 -6.41
C PRO A 153 -0.21 -6.10 -7.27
N ALA A 154 -1.31 -6.18 -8.04
CA ALA A 154 -1.73 -5.09 -8.91
C ALA A 154 -2.11 -3.84 -8.11
N ASN A 155 -2.75 -4.04 -6.95
CA ASN A 155 -3.11 -2.98 -6.01
C ASN A 155 -2.03 -2.74 -4.94
N GLY A 156 -0.94 -3.52 -4.92
CA GLY A 156 0.09 -3.44 -3.88
C GLY A 156 -0.37 -3.94 -2.49
N SER A 157 -1.64 -4.37 -2.36
CA SER A 157 -2.25 -4.75 -1.09
C SER A 157 -1.77 -6.10 -0.55
N HIS A 158 -1.21 -6.97 -1.39
CA HIS A 158 -0.71 -8.30 -1.01
C HIS A 158 0.31 -8.27 0.15
N VAL A 159 1.08 -7.18 0.31
CA VAL A 159 2.05 -7.03 1.39
C VAL A 159 1.37 -6.95 2.77
N PHE A 160 0.09 -6.60 2.81
CA PHE A 160 -0.71 -6.51 4.04
C PHE A 160 -1.44 -7.81 4.40
N ALA A 161 -1.36 -8.86 3.58
CA ALA A 161 -2.09 -10.13 3.81
C ALA A 161 -1.82 -10.73 5.21
N GLY A 162 -0.57 -10.64 5.70
CA GLY A 162 -0.20 -11.11 7.04
C GLY A 162 -0.53 -10.17 8.19
N SER A 163 -1.05 -8.97 7.92
CA SER A 163 -1.30 -7.95 8.95
C SER A 163 -2.41 -8.31 9.94
N GLY A 164 -3.38 -9.12 9.53
CA GLY A 164 -4.58 -9.48 10.30
C GLY A 164 -5.64 -8.38 10.37
N VAL A 165 -5.40 -7.21 9.81
CA VAL A 165 -6.29 -6.02 9.89
C VAL A 165 -6.83 -5.60 8.52
N TRP A 166 -7.05 -6.53 7.63
CA TRP A 166 -7.76 -6.30 6.38
C TRP A 166 -9.22 -6.72 6.48
N ARG A 167 -10.09 -5.98 5.83
CA ARG A 167 -11.54 -6.25 5.82
C ARG A 167 -12.12 -5.90 4.45
N HIS A 168 -13.17 -6.62 4.07
CA HIS A 168 -14.09 -6.21 3.02
C HIS A 168 -15.06 -5.20 3.64
N LEU A 169 -14.90 -3.92 3.30
CA LEU A 169 -15.68 -2.84 3.91
C LEU A 169 -17.14 -2.84 3.45
N ASP A 170 -17.45 -3.42 2.30
CA ASP A 170 -18.81 -3.66 1.82
C ASP A 170 -19.58 -4.61 2.73
N ALA A 171 -18.89 -5.61 3.31
CA ALA A 171 -19.46 -6.62 4.19
C ALA A 171 -19.51 -6.21 5.68
N VAL A 172 -18.88 -5.11 6.05
CA VAL A 172 -18.91 -4.59 7.43
C VAL A 172 -20.31 -4.07 7.76
N GLU A 173 -20.87 -4.46 8.90
CA GLU A 173 -22.20 -4.01 9.35
C GLU A 173 -22.22 -2.49 9.53
N ASP A 174 -21.39 -1.95 10.40
CA ASP A 174 -21.16 -0.53 10.60
C ASP A 174 -19.77 -0.25 11.17
N LEU A 175 -19.41 1.03 11.34
CA LEU A 175 -18.10 1.42 11.90
C LEU A 175 -17.97 1.16 13.41
N ASN A 176 -19.07 0.96 14.17
CA ASN A 176 -18.99 0.55 15.56
C ASN A 176 -18.54 -0.92 15.64
N ALA A 177 -19.15 -1.79 14.83
CA ALA A 177 -18.74 -3.19 14.72
C ALA A 177 -17.27 -3.29 14.28
N LEU A 178 -16.88 -2.56 13.23
CA LEU A 178 -15.50 -2.54 12.77
C LEU A 178 -14.52 -2.08 13.86
N ASP A 179 -14.84 -1.00 14.59
CA ASP A 179 -13.98 -0.47 15.66
C ASP A 179 -13.82 -1.45 16.82
N GLN A 180 -14.85 -2.23 17.13
CA GLN A 180 -14.81 -3.26 18.18
C GLN A 180 -14.01 -4.49 17.75
N GLU A 181 -14.22 -4.96 16.54
CA GLU A 181 -13.62 -6.18 16.00
C GLU A 181 -12.15 -5.99 15.57
N LEU A 182 -11.78 -4.77 15.19
CA LEU A 182 -10.45 -4.50 14.68
C LEU A 182 -9.43 -4.48 15.82
N GLY A 183 -8.59 -5.52 15.84
CA GLY A 183 -7.46 -5.63 16.77
C GLY A 183 -6.23 -4.80 16.32
N GLN A 184 -5.13 -5.03 17.01
CA GLN A 184 -3.82 -4.53 16.59
C GLN A 184 -3.28 -5.40 15.44
N PRO A 185 -2.50 -4.84 14.52
CA PRO A 185 -1.82 -5.63 13.51
C PRO A 185 -0.92 -6.70 14.12
N ASN A 186 -0.76 -7.81 13.39
CA ASN A 186 0.10 -8.92 13.81
C ASN A 186 1.53 -8.42 14.09
N PRO A 187 2.08 -8.63 15.31
CA PRO A 187 3.40 -8.15 15.70
C PRO A 187 4.54 -8.74 14.85
N GLU A 188 4.44 -10.01 14.44
CA GLU A 188 5.44 -10.66 13.60
C GLU A 188 5.46 -10.03 12.20
N TRP A 189 4.28 -9.76 11.66
CA TRP A 189 4.16 -9.05 10.39
C TRP A 189 4.72 -7.62 10.47
N LEU A 190 4.41 -6.88 11.55
CA LEU A 190 4.96 -5.53 11.79
C LEU A 190 6.49 -5.57 11.84
N ALA A 191 7.06 -6.53 12.58
CA ALA A 191 8.51 -6.72 12.68
C ALA A 191 9.12 -7.07 11.31
N TRP A 192 8.44 -7.91 10.52
CA TRP A 192 8.83 -8.26 9.16
C TRP A 192 8.83 -7.04 8.23
N MET A 193 7.82 -6.17 8.35
CA MET A 193 7.73 -4.90 7.62
C MET A 193 8.78 -3.87 8.07
N GLY A 194 9.52 -4.13 9.14
CA GLY A 194 10.50 -3.20 9.72
C GLY A 194 9.88 -2.12 10.61
N TYR A 195 8.58 -2.22 10.93
CA TYR A 195 7.94 -1.31 11.87
C TYR A 195 8.48 -1.53 13.28
N GLY A 196 8.76 -0.43 14.01
CA GLY A 196 9.37 -0.47 15.34
C GLY A 196 10.90 -0.61 15.33
N ARG A 197 11.54 -0.82 14.18
CA ARG A 197 12.99 -0.68 14.08
C ARG A 197 13.37 0.79 14.16
N GLU A 198 14.49 1.05 14.84
CA GLU A 198 15.03 2.39 14.89
C GLU A 198 15.40 2.87 13.47
N TRP A 199 15.00 4.10 13.13
CA TRP A 199 15.37 4.75 11.88
C TRP A 199 16.84 5.16 11.93
N LYS A 200 17.68 4.51 11.14
CA LYS A 200 19.14 4.72 11.09
C LYS A 200 19.60 5.02 9.67
N PRO A 201 19.28 6.20 9.13
CA PRO A 201 19.71 6.58 7.78
C PRO A 201 21.25 6.65 7.66
N GLU A 202 21.98 6.87 8.76
CA GLU A 202 23.43 6.88 8.80
C GLU A 202 24.05 5.57 8.33
N GLN A 203 23.36 4.44 8.55
CA GLN A 203 23.83 3.13 8.09
C GLN A 203 23.93 3.09 6.55
N LEU A 204 23.06 3.80 5.84
CA LEU A 204 23.16 3.94 4.39
C LEU A 204 24.44 4.68 4.01
N ILE A 205 24.77 5.78 4.70
CA ILE A 205 25.97 6.58 4.45
C ILE A 205 27.23 5.72 4.67
N VAL A 206 27.29 5.00 5.79
CA VAL A 206 28.42 4.08 6.09
C VAL A 206 28.55 3.02 4.99
N SER A 207 27.45 2.41 4.57
CA SER A 207 27.47 1.38 3.52
C SER A 207 27.91 1.95 2.16
N LEU A 208 27.46 3.16 1.80
CA LEU A 208 27.89 3.84 0.58
C LEU A 208 29.39 4.18 0.62
N GLN A 209 29.91 4.60 1.77
CA GLN A 209 31.34 4.83 1.94
C GLN A 209 32.15 3.55 1.78
N GLN A 210 31.69 2.43 2.35
CA GLN A 210 32.32 1.13 2.19
C GLN A 210 32.32 0.67 0.72
N LEU A 211 31.20 0.83 0.01
CA LEU A 211 31.10 0.50 -1.41
C LEU A 211 32.08 1.29 -2.29
N ARG A 212 32.37 2.56 -1.93
CA ARG A 212 33.35 3.39 -2.66
C ARG A 212 34.78 2.86 -2.54
N THR A 213 35.13 2.13 -1.49
CA THR A 213 36.45 1.60 -1.23
C THR A 213 36.62 0.15 -1.66
N THR A 214 35.55 -0.50 -2.08
CA THR A 214 35.58 -1.89 -2.54
C THR A 214 35.51 -1.91 -4.07
N GLU A 215 36.48 -2.55 -4.72
CA GLU A 215 36.36 -2.86 -6.15
C GLU A 215 35.20 -3.84 -6.34
N GLN A 216 34.09 -3.34 -6.81
CA GLN A 216 32.95 -4.14 -7.20
C GLN A 216 32.69 -3.94 -8.69
N GLU A 217 32.37 -5.03 -9.36
CA GLU A 217 31.79 -4.97 -10.70
C GLU A 217 30.56 -4.02 -10.66
N PRO A 218 30.45 -3.07 -11.60
CA PRO A 218 29.33 -2.16 -11.64
C PRO A 218 28.04 -2.96 -11.74
N PHE A 219 27.13 -2.78 -10.79
CA PHE A 219 25.79 -3.36 -10.89
C PHE A 219 25.09 -2.75 -12.11
N GLN A 220 24.91 -3.55 -13.14
CA GLN A 220 24.03 -3.18 -14.23
C GLN A 220 22.60 -3.47 -13.82
N ALA A 221 21.86 -2.44 -13.40
CA ALA A 221 20.44 -2.54 -13.24
C ALA A 221 19.84 -3.00 -14.58
N LYS A 222 19.35 -4.24 -14.63
CA LYS A 222 18.63 -4.71 -15.83
C LYS A 222 17.42 -3.79 -16.02
N SER A 223 17.35 -3.18 -17.19
CA SER A 223 16.25 -2.28 -17.53
C SER A 223 14.94 -3.01 -17.35
N GLY A 224 14.01 -2.43 -16.62
CA GLY A 224 12.62 -2.89 -16.53
C GLY A 224 12.11 -3.18 -15.13
N TYR A 225 12.94 -3.49 -14.14
CA TYR A 225 12.44 -3.91 -12.82
C TYR A 225 12.03 -2.76 -11.91
N LEU A 226 12.78 -1.66 -11.89
CA LEU A 226 12.44 -0.49 -11.07
C LEU A 226 11.80 0.64 -11.88
N SER A 227 12.03 0.69 -13.19
CA SER A 227 11.46 1.74 -14.04
C SER A 227 9.99 1.51 -14.39
N ASN A 228 9.44 0.32 -14.11
CA ASN A 228 8.10 -0.06 -14.55
C ASN A 228 7.18 -0.37 -13.39
N ALA A 229 6.65 0.66 -12.74
CA ALA A 229 5.35 0.56 -12.08
C ALA A 229 4.25 0.04 -13.06
N ASN A 230 4.53 0.03 -14.35
CA ASN A 230 3.71 -0.45 -15.46
C ASN A 230 4.24 -1.74 -16.10
N LEU A 231 4.85 -2.65 -15.36
CA LEU A 231 5.24 -3.95 -15.86
C LEU A 231 4.01 -4.67 -16.45
N SER A 232 3.91 -4.62 -17.77
CA SER A 232 2.85 -5.39 -18.43
C SER A 232 3.18 -6.88 -18.33
N PHE A 233 2.17 -7.71 -18.10
CA PHE A 233 2.31 -9.17 -18.14
C PHE A 233 3.02 -9.67 -19.41
N ASN A 234 2.75 -9.04 -20.55
CA ASN A 234 3.38 -9.38 -21.82
C ASN A 234 4.88 -9.04 -21.84
N GLN A 235 5.30 -7.97 -21.17
CA GLN A 235 6.72 -7.65 -21.05
C GLN A 235 7.44 -8.66 -20.18
N LEU A 236 6.89 -8.98 -18.99
CA LEU A 236 7.44 -10.02 -18.12
C LEU A 236 7.62 -11.36 -18.85
N ARG A 237 6.64 -11.75 -19.66
CA ARG A 237 6.73 -12.98 -20.44
C ARG A 237 7.87 -12.93 -21.44
N ARG A 238 8.01 -11.84 -22.20
CA ARG A 238 9.11 -11.67 -23.18
C ARG A 238 10.47 -11.66 -22.50
N ASP A 239 10.59 -11.00 -21.36
CA ASP A 239 11.85 -10.93 -20.60
C ASP A 239 12.20 -12.32 -20.03
N ALA A 240 11.20 -13.08 -19.55
CA ALA A 240 11.41 -14.46 -19.13
C ALA A 240 11.84 -15.38 -20.30
N GLU A 241 11.24 -15.24 -21.46
CA GLU A 241 11.61 -15.98 -22.68
C GLU A 241 13.05 -15.66 -23.08
N ARG A 242 13.44 -14.40 -23.10
CA ARG A 242 14.81 -13.98 -23.37
C ARG A 242 15.79 -14.55 -22.34
N ALA A 243 15.48 -14.47 -21.05
CA ALA A 243 16.32 -15.03 -20.00
C ALA A 243 16.53 -16.56 -20.16
N ILE A 244 15.51 -17.28 -20.63
CA ILE A 244 15.62 -18.71 -20.97
C ILE A 244 16.59 -18.92 -22.15
N GLU A 245 16.45 -18.13 -23.22
CA GLU A 245 17.29 -18.21 -24.42
C GLU A 245 18.77 -17.90 -24.10
N GLU A 246 19.00 -17.00 -23.18
CA GLU A 246 20.35 -16.61 -22.70
C GLU A 246 20.91 -17.54 -21.62
N GLY A 247 20.15 -18.56 -21.18
CA GLY A 247 20.57 -19.50 -20.13
C GLY A 247 20.51 -18.96 -18.71
N HIS A 248 19.85 -17.84 -18.48
CA HIS A 248 19.68 -17.18 -17.18
C HIS A 248 18.48 -17.77 -16.42
N TRP A 249 18.57 -19.04 -16.06
CA TRP A 249 17.44 -19.83 -15.50
C TRP A 249 16.82 -19.25 -14.22
N ASN A 250 17.63 -18.75 -13.29
CA ASN A 250 17.14 -18.18 -12.03
C ASN A 250 16.33 -16.89 -12.26
N GLU A 251 16.76 -16.09 -13.22
CA GLU A 251 16.05 -14.87 -13.62
C GLU A 251 14.74 -15.22 -14.31
N ALA A 252 14.78 -16.14 -15.27
CA ALA A 252 13.59 -16.62 -15.95
C ALA A 252 12.54 -17.14 -14.96
N GLN A 253 12.95 -17.96 -13.99
CA GLN A 253 12.06 -18.48 -12.96
C GLN A 253 11.44 -17.35 -12.11
N SER A 254 12.21 -16.35 -11.76
CA SER A 254 11.74 -15.20 -10.98
C SER A 254 10.69 -14.39 -11.75
N LEU A 255 10.94 -14.11 -13.03
CA LEU A 255 10.01 -13.41 -13.92
C LEU A 255 8.72 -14.23 -14.15
N LEU A 256 8.83 -15.55 -14.32
CA LEU A 256 7.67 -16.44 -14.45
C LEU A 256 6.85 -16.50 -13.16
N LYS A 257 7.48 -16.56 -11.99
CA LYS A 257 6.78 -16.49 -10.69
C LYS A 257 6.02 -15.18 -10.53
N LEU A 258 6.64 -14.05 -10.86
CA LEU A 258 5.98 -12.75 -10.84
C LEU A 258 4.81 -12.71 -11.83
N GLY A 259 5.00 -13.22 -13.03
CA GLY A 259 3.93 -13.36 -14.02
C GLY A 259 2.77 -14.24 -13.55
N SER A 260 3.05 -15.33 -12.80
CA SER A 260 2.01 -16.19 -12.23
C SER A 260 1.20 -15.51 -11.15
N LEU A 261 1.82 -14.62 -10.37
CA LEU A 261 1.12 -13.78 -9.38
C LEU A 261 0.20 -12.75 -10.07
N MET A 262 0.63 -12.20 -11.21
CA MET A 262 -0.19 -11.26 -11.97
C MET A 262 -1.37 -11.93 -12.68
N ARG A 263 -1.21 -13.16 -13.17
CA ARG A 263 -2.24 -13.95 -13.85
C ARG A 263 -2.18 -15.42 -13.43
N PRO A 264 -2.75 -15.79 -12.28
CA PRO A 264 -2.66 -17.16 -11.73
C PRO A 264 -3.23 -18.25 -12.65
N THR A 265 -4.20 -17.91 -13.49
CA THR A 265 -4.87 -18.85 -14.40
C THR A 265 -4.19 -18.99 -15.78
N HIS A 266 -3.06 -18.31 -15.99
CA HIS A 266 -2.39 -18.33 -17.30
C HIS A 266 -1.62 -19.63 -17.53
N ARG A 267 -2.19 -20.55 -18.32
CA ARG A 267 -1.72 -21.93 -18.53
C ARG A 267 -0.25 -22.05 -18.94
N ASN A 268 0.25 -21.15 -19.79
CA ASN A 268 1.63 -21.22 -20.29
C ASN A 268 2.67 -20.90 -19.21
N ILE A 269 2.38 -19.98 -18.29
CA ILE A 269 3.29 -19.68 -17.17
C ILE A 269 3.28 -20.84 -16.18
N ALA A 270 2.10 -21.34 -15.80
CA ALA A 270 1.96 -22.47 -14.89
C ALA A 270 2.69 -23.73 -15.39
N ARG A 271 2.72 -23.94 -16.73
CA ARG A 271 3.44 -25.08 -17.34
C ARG A 271 4.97 -24.88 -17.31
N ARG A 272 5.47 -23.64 -17.43
CA ARG A 272 6.91 -23.36 -17.45
C ARG A 272 7.54 -23.27 -16.06
N LEU A 273 6.72 -23.17 -15.00
CA LEU A 273 7.16 -23.19 -13.60
C LEU A 273 7.26 -24.59 -13.01
N LYS A 274 6.71 -25.62 -13.70
CA LYS A 274 6.85 -27.05 -13.39
C LYS A 274 8.13 -27.58 -14.03
#